data_e9c3bfef64e1c36f7506b3770a83e50a
#
_entry.id   e9c3bfef64e1c36f7506b3770a83e50a
#
_cell.length_a   1.000
_cell.length_b   1.000
_cell.length_c   1.000
_cell.angle_alpha   90.00
_cell.angle_beta   90.00
_cell.angle_gamma   90.00
#
_symmetry.space_group_name_H-M   'P 1'
#
loop_
_entity.id
_entity.type
_entity.pdbx_description
1 polymer ?
#
loop_
_entity_poly.entity_id
_entity_poly.type
_entity_poly.pdbx_seq_one_letter_code
_entity_poly.pdbx_strand_id
1 'polypeptide(L)'
;MKIEIRADGAHISGYVNVTGKRSRPVITPHGKVIEEIEPRAFEQAIGRAGNITVTVDHDNSHVYASTDDGTLKLFEDDIGLHADVLVTDETLIELAKKGKVKGWSFGMYNVQDDIEPRADDLPLRKVKSLDLDHLTLVVRKTPVYSATSVEVRADTQVEIETRTIETPLQVEQITPKYDNTAYRKRVQAVTRKEG
;
A
#
# COMPACT_ATOMS: atom_id res chain seq x y z
N MET A 1 4.20 8.17 2.82
CA MET A 1 3.31 7.26 3.57
C MET A 1 3.13 7.81 4.97
N LYS A 2 1.90 7.95 5.43
CA LYS A 2 1.53 8.38 6.78
C LYS A 2 0.93 7.18 7.54
N ILE A 3 1.32 7.01 8.81
CA ILE A 3 0.75 5.99 9.69
C ILE A 3 0.25 6.69 10.95
N GLU A 4 -1.04 6.55 11.23
CA GLU A 4 -1.67 7.04 12.46
C GLU A 4 -2.11 5.85 13.30
N ILE A 5 -1.58 5.74 14.50
CA ILE A 5 -2.02 4.73 15.47
C ILE A 5 -3.16 5.31 16.28
N ARG A 6 -4.34 4.73 16.13
CA ARG A 6 -5.58 5.12 16.78
C ARG A 6 -6.12 4.00 17.66
N ALA A 7 -7.23 4.24 18.36
CA ALA A 7 -7.86 3.23 19.22
C ALA A 7 -8.43 2.03 18.46
N ASP A 8 -8.82 2.22 17.20
CA ASP A 8 -9.41 1.22 16.31
C ASP A 8 -8.37 0.48 15.46
N GLY A 9 -7.10 0.89 15.48
CA GLY A 9 -6.04 0.24 14.71
C GLY A 9 -4.99 1.21 14.15
N ALA A 10 -4.22 0.74 13.17
CA ALA A 10 -3.30 1.57 12.41
C ALA A 10 -3.95 2.01 11.09
N HIS A 11 -4.10 3.32 10.91
CA HIS A 11 -4.53 3.93 9.66
C HIS A 11 -3.29 4.27 8.84
N ILE A 12 -3.12 3.60 7.72
CA ILE A 12 -1.96 3.73 6.84
C ILE A 12 -2.41 4.34 5.52
N SER A 13 -1.86 5.49 5.15
CA SER A 13 -2.25 6.18 3.92
C SER A 13 -1.06 6.67 3.11
N GLY A 14 -1.25 6.79 1.80
CA GLY A 14 -0.27 7.37 0.91
C GLY A 14 -0.28 6.81 -0.51
N TYR A 15 0.56 7.41 -1.34
CA TYR A 15 0.70 6.98 -2.72
C TYR A 15 1.49 5.68 -2.82
N VAL A 16 0.88 4.70 -3.44
CA VAL A 16 1.47 3.40 -3.76
C VAL A 16 2.34 3.50 -5.01
N ASN A 17 1.91 4.30 -5.99
CA ASN A 17 2.65 4.60 -7.20
C ASN A 17 2.33 6.01 -7.68
N VAL A 18 3.28 6.65 -8.38
CA VAL A 18 3.07 7.94 -9.05
C VAL A 18 3.02 7.69 -10.55
N THR A 19 1.87 7.96 -11.18
CA THR A 19 1.68 7.79 -12.61
C THR A 19 2.36 8.88 -13.44
N GLY A 20 2.68 8.60 -14.70
CA GLY A 20 3.40 9.53 -15.59
C GLY A 20 4.84 9.80 -15.16
N LYS A 21 5.35 9.10 -14.16
CA LYS A 21 6.73 9.25 -13.68
C LYS A 21 7.55 8.01 -13.97
N ARG A 22 8.76 8.23 -14.52
CA ARG A 22 9.69 7.15 -14.81
C ARG A 22 10.23 6.52 -13.52
N SER A 23 10.23 5.19 -13.48
CA SER A 23 10.79 4.40 -12.40
C SER A 23 12.33 4.40 -12.42
N ARG A 24 12.93 3.87 -11.37
CA ARG A 24 14.28 3.28 -11.45
C ARG A 24 14.22 2.05 -12.37
N PRO A 25 15.39 1.53 -12.83
CA PRO A 25 15.39 0.31 -13.62
C PRO A 25 14.66 -0.84 -12.93
N VAL A 26 13.73 -1.46 -13.64
CA VAL A 26 12.92 -2.59 -13.17
C VAL A 26 13.17 -3.82 -14.06
N ILE A 27 12.98 -5.02 -13.49
CA ILE A 27 13.03 -6.28 -14.23
C ILE A 27 11.61 -6.66 -14.61
N THR A 28 11.43 -7.02 -15.87
CA THR A 28 10.17 -7.44 -16.45
C THR A 28 10.37 -8.75 -17.22
N PRO A 29 9.30 -9.40 -17.69
CA PRO A 29 9.43 -10.53 -18.62
C PRO A 29 10.22 -10.18 -19.90
N HIS A 30 10.23 -8.92 -20.28
CA HIS A 30 10.96 -8.39 -21.45
C HIS A 30 12.40 -7.93 -21.15
N GLY A 31 12.88 -8.18 -19.94
CA GLY A 31 14.20 -7.77 -19.49
C GLY A 31 14.19 -6.50 -18.64
N LYS A 32 15.34 -5.84 -18.50
CA LYS A 32 15.52 -4.65 -17.68
C LYS A 32 15.10 -3.38 -18.45
N VAL A 33 14.20 -2.61 -17.87
CA VAL A 33 13.63 -1.41 -18.48
C VAL A 33 13.52 -0.26 -17.48
N ILE A 34 13.32 0.97 -17.96
CA ILE A 34 12.70 2.06 -17.20
C ILE A 34 11.20 1.97 -17.46
N GLU A 35 10.39 2.05 -16.44
CA GLU A 35 8.93 1.91 -16.54
C GLU A 35 8.21 3.21 -16.20
N GLU A 36 7.13 3.47 -16.92
CA GLU A 36 6.21 4.56 -16.66
C GLU A 36 4.79 4.02 -16.77
N ILE A 37 4.00 4.15 -15.71
CA ILE A 37 2.59 3.78 -15.73
C ILE A 37 1.81 5.00 -16.16
N GLU A 38 1.02 4.86 -17.22
CA GLU A 38 0.22 5.97 -17.76
C GLU A 38 -0.89 6.37 -16.77
N PRO A 39 -1.25 7.67 -16.72
CA PRO A 39 -2.39 8.14 -15.94
C PRO A 39 -3.67 7.39 -16.31
N ARG A 40 -4.49 7.11 -15.32
CA ARG A 40 -5.75 6.34 -15.37
C ARG A 40 -5.62 4.82 -15.56
N ALA A 41 -4.40 4.28 -15.62
CA ALA A 41 -4.21 2.84 -15.68
C ALA A 41 -4.71 2.14 -14.40
N PHE A 42 -4.47 2.74 -13.24
CA PHE A 42 -4.95 2.22 -11.96
C PHE A 42 -6.45 2.47 -11.75
N GLU A 43 -7.00 3.63 -12.17
CA GLU A 43 -8.44 3.89 -12.11
C GLU A 43 -9.24 2.79 -12.85
N GLN A 44 -8.77 2.44 -14.05
CA GLN A 44 -9.35 1.37 -14.83
C GLN A 44 -9.16 -0.01 -14.18
N ALA A 45 -7.99 -0.28 -13.61
CA ALA A 45 -7.70 -1.52 -12.89
C ALA A 45 -8.61 -1.69 -11.68
N ILE A 46 -8.77 -0.66 -10.85
CA ILE A 46 -9.66 -0.65 -9.69
C ILE A 46 -11.11 -0.88 -10.12
N GLY A 47 -11.56 -0.23 -11.21
CA GLY A 47 -12.92 -0.39 -11.73
C GLY A 47 -13.25 -1.80 -12.23
N ARG A 48 -12.24 -2.58 -12.63
CA ARG A 48 -12.39 -3.98 -13.09
C ARG A 48 -12.15 -4.99 -11.98
N ALA A 49 -11.39 -4.61 -10.94
CA ALA A 49 -11.04 -5.54 -9.87
C ALA A 49 -12.28 -5.98 -9.09
N GLY A 50 -12.29 -7.26 -8.70
CA GLY A 50 -13.20 -7.74 -7.68
C GLY A 50 -12.73 -7.32 -6.30
N ASN A 51 -11.99 -8.18 -5.63
CA ASN A 51 -11.39 -7.88 -4.33
C ASN A 51 -9.88 -7.61 -4.46
N ILE A 52 -9.42 -6.48 -3.93
CA ILE A 52 -8.00 -6.17 -3.80
C ILE A 52 -7.63 -6.29 -2.32
N THR A 53 -6.54 -6.99 -2.03
CA THR A 53 -6.09 -7.26 -0.66
C THR A 53 -4.80 -6.53 -0.32
N VAL A 54 -4.55 -6.35 0.98
CA VAL A 54 -3.27 -5.88 1.52
C VAL A 54 -2.59 -7.01 2.26
N THR A 55 -1.36 -7.29 1.88
CA THR A 55 -0.49 -8.29 2.49
C THR A 55 0.76 -7.64 3.10
N VAL A 56 1.69 -8.43 3.63
CA VAL A 56 3.02 -7.98 4.07
C VAL A 56 4.08 -8.76 3.31
N ASP A 57 5.06 -8.06 2.75
CA ASP A 57 6.21 -8.65 2.02
C ASP A 57 5.80 -9.66 0.92
N HIS A 58 4.62 -9.49 0.29
CA HIS A 58 4.01 -10.38 -0.70
C HIS A 58 3.65 -11.78 -0.19
N ASP A 59 3.45 -11.92 1.12
CA ASP A 59 2.96 -13.17 1.69
C ASP A 59 1.43 -13.21 1.62
N ASN A 60 0.92 -13.88 0.58
CA ASN A 60 -0.52 -14.01 0.34
C ASN A 60 -1.22 -15.01 1.30
N SER A 61 -0.49 -15.66 2.19
CA SER A 61 -1.07 -16.55 3.20
C SER A 61 -1.85 -15.79 4.29
N HIS A 62 -1.60 -14.47 4.43
CA HIS A 62 -2.26 -13.62 5.42
C HIS A 62 -2.68 -12.27 4.81
N VAL A 63 -3.98 -11.99 4.86
CA VAL A 63 -4.58 -10.73 4.40
C VAL A 63 -4.83 -9.82 5.62
N TYR A 64 -4.36 -8.59 5.54
CA TYR A 64 -4.46 -7.59 6.61
C TYR A 64 -5.58 -6.57 6.39
N ALA A 65 -5.99 -6.38 5.16
CA ALA A 65 -7.09 -5.49 4.76
C ALA A 65 -7.57 -5.85 3.36
N SER A 66 -8.80 -5.47 3.01
CA SER A 66 -9.37 -5.71 1.68
C SER A 66 -10.38 -4.65 1.27
N THR A 67 -10.65 -4.58 -0.04
CA THR A 67 -11.71 -3.72 -0.56
C THR A 67 -13.09 -4.27 -0.22
N ASP A 68 -13.26 -5.60 -0.11
CA ASP A 68 -14.53 -6.25 0.17
C ASP A 68 -15.06 -5.95 1.57
N ASP A 69 -14.19 -5.89 2.58
CA ASP A 69 -14.57 -5.57 3.95
C ASP A 69 -14.49 -4.07 4.27
N GLY A 70 -14.08 -3.25 3.29
CA GLY A 70 -13.99 -1.80 3.41
C GLY A 70 -12.81 -1.30 4.25
N THR A 71 -11.88 -2.18 4.64
CA THR A 71 -10.65 -1.80 5.35
C THR A 71 -9.56 -1.28 4.43
N LEU A 72 -9.70 -1.48 3.11
CA LEU A 72 -8.88 -0.90 2.06
C LEU A 72 -9.74 0.00 1.17
N LYS A 73 -9.29 1.25 0.98
CA LYS A 73 -9.83 2.17 -0.03
C LYS A 73 -8.74 2.56 -1.01
N LEU A 74 -9.05 2.48 -2.29
CA LEU A 74 -8.15 2.79 -3.39
C LEU A 74 -8.78 3.81 -4.33
N PHE A 75 -7.97 4.71 -4.82
CA PHE A 75 -8.33 5.60 -5.92
C PHE A 75 -7.05 6.06 -6.65
N GLU A 76 -7.21 6.46 -7.89
CA GLU A 76 -6.18 7.18 -8.61
C GLU A 76 -6.60 8.65 -8.74
N ASP A 77 -5.66 9.56 -8.49
CA ASP A 77 -5.80 10.99 -8.72
C ASP A 77 -4.72 11.49 -9.70
N ASP A 78 -4.57 12.81 -9.82
CA ASP A 78 -3.57 13.44 -10.72
C ASP A 78 -2.11 13.13 -10.33
N ILE A 79 -1.86 12.57 -9.16
CA ILE A 79 -0.54 12.15 -8.69
C ILE A 79 -0.30 10.67 -8.99
N GLY A 80 -1.32 9.81 -8.76
CA GLY A 80 -1.22 8.38 -8.98
C GLY A 80 -2.11 7.54 -8.08
N LEU A 81 -1.76 6.27 -7.89
CA LEU A 81 -2.49 5.34 -7.05
C LEU A 81 -2.31 5.68 -5.57
N HIS A 82 -3.40 6.04 -4.91
CA HIS A 82 -3.47 6.27 -3.47
C HIS A 82 -4.20 5.13 -2.75
N ALA A 83 -3.72 4.77 -1.56
CA ALA A 83 -4.34 3.80 -0.68
C ALA A 83 -4.58 4.37 0.72
N ASP A 84 -5.75 4.06 1.30
CA ASP A 84 -6.09 4.23 2.70
C ASP A 84 -6.43 2.86 3.29
N VAL A 85 -5.70 2.45 4.31
CA VAL A 85 -5.79 1.11 4.90
C VAL A 85 -6.00 1.20 6.40
N LEU A 86 -6.97 0.46 6.91
CA LEU A 86 -7.15 0.19 8.33
C LEU A 86 -6.61 -1.21 8.66
N VAL A 87 -5.58 -1.27 9.49
CA VAL A 87 -4.99 -2.51 10.00
C VAL A 87 -5.36 -2.69 11.45
N THR A 88 -5.92 -3.86 11.79
CA THR A 88 -6.29 -4.24 13.17
C THR A 88 -5.38 -5.32 13.76
N ASP A 89 -4.51 -5.93 12.96
CA ASP A 89 -3.54 -6.93 13.43
C ASP A 89 -2.51 -6.30 14.37
N GLU A 90 -2.43 -6.81 15.58
CA GLU A 90 -1.56 -6.28 16.64
C GLU A 90 -0.08 -6.36 16.28
N THR A 91 0.34 -7.42 15.59
CA THR A 91 1.74 -7.63 15.21
C THR A 91 2.17 -6.57 14.19
N LEU A 92 1.33 -6.33 13.19
CA LEU A 92 1.61 -5.32 12.18
C LEU A 92 1.54 -3.89 12.76
N ILE A 93 0.60 -3.64 13.69
CA ILE A 93 0.52 -2.36 14.42
C ILE A 93 1.81 -2.11 15.21
N GLU A 94 2.35 -3.11 15.91
CA GLU A 94 3.62 -2.98 16.63
C GLU A 94 4.82 -2.75 15.70
N LEU A 95 4.84 -3.38 14.53
CA LEU A 95 5.85 -3.11 13.51
C LEU A 95 5.73 -1.67 12.97
N ALA A 96 4.52 -1.19 12.76
CA ALA A 96 4.25 0.17 12.33
C ALA A 96 4.71 1.20 13.38
N LYS A 97 4.37 1.01 14.66
CA LYS A 97 4.84 1.85 15.78
C LYS A 97 6.37 1.92 15.86
N LYS A 98 7.06 0.83 15.58
CA LYS A 98 8.53 0.75 15.57
C LYS A 98 9.16 1.31 14.29
N GLY A 99 8.37 1.87 13.36
CA GLY A 99 8.86 2.38 12.08
C GLY A 99 9.46 1.31 11.17
N LYS A 100 8.98 0.06 11.28
CA LYS A 100 9.49 -1.06 10.47
C LYS A 100 8.80 -1.17 9.11
N VAL A 101 7.65 -0.56 8.91
CA VAL A 101 7.02 -0.46 7.59
C VAL A 101 7.79 0.55 6.76
N LYS A 102 8.32 0.13 5.61
CA LYS A 102 9.28 0.93 4.81
C LYS A 102 8.67 1.54 3.55
N GLY A 103 7.56 1.02 3.10
CA GLY A 103 6.93 1.49 1.87
C GLY A 103 5.82 0.57 1.41
N TRP A 104 5.41 0.84 0.19
CA TRP A 104 4.41 0.08 -0.53
C TRP A 104 5.04 -0.79 -1.61
N SER A 105 4.37 -1.87 -1.94
CA SER A 105 4.56 -2.60 -3.17
C SER A 105 3.20 -3.04 -3.69
N PHE A 106 3.09 -3.40 -4.96
CA PHE A 106 1.88 -3.94 -5.56
C PHE A 106 2.22 -5.02 -6.58
N GLY A 107 1.29 -5.93 -6.77
CA GLY A 107 1.32 -6.92 -7.83
C GLY A 107 0.39 -6.53 -8.96
N MET A 108 0.84 -6.68 -10.21
CA MET A 108 0.05 -6.44 -11.40
C MET A 108 0.19 -7.59 -12.39
N TYR A 109 -0.83 -7.78 -13.22
CA TYR A 109 -0.88 -8.80 -14.26
C TYR A 109 -1.68 -8.30 -15.47
N ASN A 110 -1.80 -9.10 -16.54
CA ASN A 110 -2.46 -8.69 -17.78
C ASN A 110 -2.00 -7.32 -18.31
N VAL A 111 -0.70 -7.06 -18.20
CA VAL A 111 -0.12 -5.77 -18.52
C VAL A 111 -0.12 -5.55 -20.02
N GLN A 112 -0.69 -4.42 -20.46
CA GLN A 112 -0.58 -3.91 -21.82
C GLN A 112 0.39 -2.75 -21.85
N ASP A 113 1.47 -2.89 -22.60
CA ASP A 113 2.53 -1.91 -22.64
C ASP A 113 3.08 -1.68 -24.05
N ASP A 114 3.80 -0.59 -24.21
CA ASP A 114 4.69 -0.33 -25.33
C ASP A 114 6.12 -0.22 -24.82
N ILE A 115 7.06 -0.83 -25.53
CA ILE A 115 8.49 -0.72 -25.24
C ILE A 115 9.14 0.17 -26.29
N GLU A 116 9.62 1.34 -25.86
CA GLU A 116 10.33 2.30 -26.69
C GLU A 116 11.85 2.08 -26.55
N PRO A 117 12.56 1.63 -27.59
CA PRO A 117 14.02 1.54 -27.58
C PRO A 117 14.64 2.93 -27.39
N ARG A 118 15.75 3.00 -26.63
CA ARG A 118 16.53 4.23 -26.41
C ARG A 118 18.00 3.95 -26.73
N ALA A 119 18.63 4.86 -27.49
CA ALA A 119 19.97 4.62 -28.03
C ALA A 119 21.05 4.41 -26.96
N ASP A 120 21.02 5.22 -25.88
CA ASP A 120 22.08 5.26 -24.87
C ASP A 120 21.58 4.95 -23.46
N ASP A 121 20.38 4.32 -23.33
CA ASP A 121 19.77 4.03 -22.04
C ASP A 121 18.90 2.76 -22.13
N LEU A 122 18.41 2.29 -20.96
CA LEU A 122 17.45 1.19 -20.92
C LEU A 122 16.18 1.56 -21.67
N PRO A 123 15.53 0.60 -22.35
CA PRO A 123 14.24 0.85 -23.01
C PRO A 123 13.23 1.45 -22.04
N LEU A 124 12.35 2.31 -22.54
CA LEU A 124 11.23 2.83 -21.78
C LEU A 124 10.00 1.94 -22.02
N ARG A 125 9.49 1.34 -20.96
CA ARG A 125 8.23 0.60 -20.94
C ARG A 125 7.11 1.54 -20.51
N LYS A 126 6.13 1.79 -21.36
CA LYS A 126 4.92 2.53 -21.04
C LYS A 126 3.78 1.57 -20.79
N VAL A 127 3.38 1.44 -19.53
CA VAL A 127 2.25 0.61 -19.13
C VAL A 127 0.96 1.39 -19.32
N LYS A 128 0.14 0.96 -20.26
CA LYS A 128 -1.14 1.60 -20.63
C LYS A 128 -2.32 1.06 -19.86
N SER A 129 -2.29 -0.23 -19.57
CA SER A 129 -3.33 -0.93 -18.82
C SER A 129 -2.71 -2.07 -18.03
N LEU A 130 -3.31 -2.39 -16.90
CA LEU A 130 -2.91 -3.49 -16.02
C LEU A 130 -4.12 -3.96 -15.24
N ASP A 131 -4.07 -5.17 -14.70
CA ASP A 131 -4.96 -5.59 -13.63
C ASP A 131 -4.18 -5.60 -12.31
N LEU A 132 -4.81 -5.08 -11.26
CA LEU A 132 -4.20 -4.98 -9.93
C LEU A 132 -4.53 -6.25 -9.14
N ASP A 133 -3.49 -6.96 -8.70
CA ASP A 133 -3.64 -8.20 -7.96
C ASP A 133 -3.78 -7.95 -6.45
N HIS A 134 -2.78 -7.30 -5.85
CA HIS A 134 -2.76 -6.97 -4.43
C HIS A 134 -1.87 -5.78 -4.15
N LEU A 135 -2.03 -5.21 -2.97
CA LEU A 135 -1.04 -4.32 -2.36
C LEU A 135 -0.27 -5.06 -1.27
N THR A 136 0.92 -4.59 -0.96
CA THR A 136 1.68 -5.09 0.18
C THR A 136 2.43 -3.98 0.90
N LEU A 137 2.50 -4.11 2.21
CA LEU A 137 3.35 -3.30 3.06
C LEU A 137 4.74 -3.97 3.17
N VAL A 138 5.78 -3.22 2.87
CA VAL A 138 7.16 -3.74 2.91
C VAL A 138 7.73 -3.57 4.30
N VAL A 139 8.08 -4.68 4.96
CA VAL A 139 8.62 -4.71 6.34
C VAL A 139 10.02 -5.29 6.39
N ARG A 140 10.24 -6.48 5.86
CA ARG A 140 11.48 -7.25 6.00
C ARG A 140 12.47 -7.01 4.87
N LYS A 141 11.98 -6.82 3.66
CA LYS A 141 12.84 -6.60 2.51
C LYS A 141 13.50 -5.24 2.67
N THR A 142 14.81 -5.24 2.92
CA THR A 142 15.61 -4.06 2.63
C THR A 142 15.60 -3.93 1.12
N PRO A 143 15.10 -2.83 0.55
CA PRO A 143 15.14 -2.65 -0.88
C PRO A 143 16.59 -2.40 -1.31
N VAL A 144 17.39 -3.44 -1.37
CA VAL A 144 18.78 -3.37 -1.92
C VAL A 144 18.72 -3.11 -3.42
N TYR A 145 17.60 -3.42 -4.03
CA TYR A 145 17.17 -3.00 -5.38
C TYR A 145 15.66 -2.82 -5.30
N SER A 146 15.07 -1.93 -6.07
CA SER A 146 13.64 -1.94 -6.35
C SER A 146 13.29 -3.40 -6.67
N ALA A 147 12.75 -4.11 -5.68
CA ALA A 147 12.51 -5.54 -5.81
C ALA A 147 11.32 -5.69 -6.76
N THR A 148 11.63 -5.73 -8.03
CA THR A 148 10.73 -6.20 -9.04
C THR A 148 10.96 -7.68 -9.15
N SER A 149 9.93 -8.46 -8.93
CA SER A 149 9.94 -9.89 -9.19
C SER A 149 8.83 -10.23 -10.18
N VAL A 150 9.03 -11.26 -10.93
CA VAL A 150 7.99 -11.90 -11.73
C VAL A 150 7.71 -13.23 -11.05
N GLU A 151 6.50 -13.42 -10.59
CA GLU A 151 6.03 -14.65 -9.97
C GLU A 151 4.97 -15.26 -10.86
N VAL A 152 5.05 -16.57 -11.09
CA VAL A 152 4.02 -17.33 -11.82
C VAL A 152 3.15 -18.02 -10.79
N ARG A 153 1.86 -17.74 -10.79
CA ARG A 153 0.89 -18.53 -10.02
C ARG A 153 0.69 -19.88 -10.69
N ALA A 154 1.01 -20.94 -9.96
CA ALA A 154 0.96 -22.31 -10.48
C ALA A 154 -0.46 -22.78 -10.84
N ASP A 155 -1.48 -22.21 -10.20
CA ASP A 155 -2.90 -22.55 -10.40
C ASP A 155 -3.54 -21.87 -11.62
N THR A 156 -3.07 -20.70 -12.02
CA THR A 156 -3.66 -19.89 -13.10
C THR A 156 -2.72 -19.64 -14.29
N GLN A 157 -1.43 -19.97 -14.18
CA GLN A 157 -0.37 -19.62 -15.15
C GLN A 157 -0.28 -18.11 -15.46
N VAL A 158 -0.72 -17.26 -14.54
CA VAL A 158 -0.65 -15.81 -14.69
C VAL A 158 0.68 -15.30 -14.15
N GLU A 159 1.40 -14.54 -14.96
CA GLU A 159 2.62 -13.84 -14.51
C GLU A 159 2.24 -12.58 -13.74
N ILE A 160 2.64 -12.52 -12.47
CA ILE A 160 2.43 -11.36 -11.61
C ILE A 160 3.73 -10.59 -11.50
N GLU A 161 3.71 -9.36 -11.96
CA GLU A 161 4.80 -8.42 -11.81
C GLU A 161 4.62 -7.60 -10.52
N THR A 162 5.65 -7.53 -9.68
CA THR A 162 5.61 -6.75 -8.45
C THR A 162 6.45 -5.48 -8.55
N ARG A 163 5.98 -4.40 -7.95
CA ARG A 163 6.66 -3.09 -7.92
C ARG A 163 6.70 -2.57 -6.51
N THR A 164 7.91 -2.40 -5.98
CA THR A 164 8.16 -1.89 -4.62
C THR A 164 8.61 -0.44 -4.68
N ILE A 165 7.98 0.40 -3.87
CA ILE A 165 8.26 1.82 -3.78
C ILE A 165 8.62 2.18 -2.33
N GLU A 166 9.82 2.70 -2.14
CA GLU A 166 10.21 3.32 -0.88
C GLU A 166 9.51 4.67 -0.74
N THR A 167 8.82 4.85 0.37
CA THR A 167 8.14 6.10 0.66
C THR A 167 8.61 6.63 2.01
N PRO A 168 8.95 7.93 2.14
CA PRO A 168 9.23 8.52 3.44
C PRO A 168 8.10 8.24 4.42
N LEU A 169 8.46 7.75 5.61
CA LEU A 169 7.51 7.32 6.64
C LEU A 169 7.30 8.44 7.66
N GLN A 170 6.04 8.74 7.97
CA GLN A 170 5.62 9.54 9.11
C GLN A 170 4.72 8.71 10.00
N VAL A 171 5.10 8.53 11.27
CA VAL A 171 4.31 7.78 12.26
C VAL A 171 3.81 8.75 13.32
N GLU A 172 2.51 8.78 13.56
CA GLU A 172 1.86 9.60 14.57
C GLU A 172 1.01 8.73 15.49
N GLN A 173 1.17 8.87 16.80
CA GLN A 173 0.28 8.25 17.79
C GLN A 173 -0.80 9.25 18.19
N ILE A 174 -2.03 8.96 17.80
CA ILE A 174 -3.19 9.76 18.17
C ILE A 174 -3.81 9.18 19.43
N THR A 175 -3.47 9.78 20.58
CA THR A 175 -4.13 9.47 21.84
C THR A 175 -5.34 10.41 21.99
N PRO A 176 -6.57 9.88 22.09
CA PRO A 176 -7.73 10.72 22.35
C PRO A 176 -7.53 11.49 23.66
N LYS A 177 -7.50 12.82 23.62
CA LYS A 177 -7.54 13.64 24.82
C LYS A 177 -8.98 13.66 25.35
N TYR A 178 -9.36 12.64 26.11
CA TYR A 178 -10.62 12.69 26.85
C TYR A 178 -10.41 13.59 28.09
N ASP A 179 -11.03 14.74 28.11
CA ASP A 179 -11.16 15.55 29.30
C ASP A 179 -12.26 14.98 30.19
N ASN A 180 -11.87 14.07 31.06
CA ASN A 180 -12.76 13.43 32.03
C ASN A 180 -13.01 14.29 33.29
N THR A 181 -12.56 15.55 33.33
CA THR A 181 -12.66 16.43 34.50
C THR A 181 -14.11 16.65 34.90
N ALA A 182 -15.00 16.87 33.95
CA ALA A 182 -16.42 17.04 34.22
C ALA A 182 -17.08 15.74 34.75
N TYR A 183 -16.69 14.58 34.24
CA TYR A 183 -17.16 13.29 34.71
C TYR A 183 -16.66 12.97 36.12
N ARG A 184 -15.37 13.19 36.40
CA ARG A 184 -14.78 12.99 37.73
C ARG A 184 -15.42 13.91 38.78
N LYS A 185 -15.72 15.18 38.45
CA LYS A 185 -16.45 16.08 39.33
C LYS A 185 -17.86 15.59 39.65
N ARG A 186 -18.58 15.03 38.68
CA ARG A 186 -19.91 14.44 38.88
C ARG A 186 -19.87 13.23 39.80
N VAL A 187 -18.94 12.30 39.57
CA VAL A 187 -18.76 11.13 40.42
C VAL A 187 -18.44 11.54 41.86
N GLN A 188 -17.49 12.46 42.08
CA GLN A 188 -17.14 12.98 43.41
C GLN A 188 -18.32 13.70 44.11
N ALA A 189 -19.19 14.36 43.34
CA ALA A 189 -20.36 15.04 43.93
C ALA A 189 -21.45 14.05 44.36
N VAL A 190 -21.56 12.89 43.71
CA VAL A 190 -22.50 11.81 44.12
C VAL A 190 -21.98 11.07 45.35
N THR A 191 -20.71 10.69 45.37
CA THR A 191 -20.11 9.98 46.52
C THR A 191 -20.02 10.79 47.78
N ARG A 192 -20.06 12.15 47.72
CA ARG A 192 -20.12 13.03 48.91
C ARG A 192 -21.52 13.20 49.51
N LYS A 193 -22.57 12.78 48.83
CA LYS A 193 -23.96 12.87 49.32
C LYS A 193 -24.44 11.62 50.05
N GLU A 194 -23.69 10.53 50.00
CA GLU A 194 -24.03 9.26 50.63
C GLU A 194 -23.17 8.97 51.91
N GLY A 195 -22.41 9.91 52.40
CA GLY A 195 -21.66 9.88 53.66
C GLY A 195 -22.07 11.05 54.56
#